data_ad99d929065e75fa548215114b9f9fa2
#
_entry.id   ad99d929065e75fa548215114b9f9fa2
#
_cell.length_a   1.000
_cell.length_b   1.000
_cell.length_c   1.000
_cell.angle_alpha   90.00
_cell.angle_beta   90.00
_cell.angle_gamma   90.00
#
_symmetry.space_group_name_H-M   'P 1'
#
loop_
_entity.id
_entity.type
_entity.pdbx_description
1 polymer ?
#
loop_
_entity_poly.entity_id
_entity_poly.type
_entity_poly.pdbx_seq_one_letter_code
_entity_poly.pdbx_strand_id
1 'polypeptide(L)'
;MKNLYNSITDLPVWNFDKINQTGDFGYLCKEYKKCKLTKELIETWDNIMNEFILNFGISDKFKEYLSLKVQALELFKEAYVDGETYKRVLAKVRDSEAEAIFKEGTKQNIYDISAYLTKNGFGRIDLKAITVMEFYSYLKQI
;
A
#
# COMPACT_ATOMS: atom_id res chain seq x y z
N MET A 1 -22.73 -1.55 -2.24
CA MET A 1 -22.63 -3.00 -1.98
C MET A 1 -22.61 -3.26 -0.48
N LYS A 2 -23.49 -4.12 -0.02
CA LYS A 2 -23.66 -4.38 1.43
C LYS A 2 -22.61 -5.31 2.04
N ASN A 3 -21.77 -5.98 1.24
CA ASN A 3 -20.82 -6.99 1.68
C ASN A 3 -19.36 -6.59 1.51
N LEU A 4 -19.08 -5.30 1.67
CA LEU A 4 -17.70 -4.80 1.63
C LEU A 4 -17.17 -4.55 3.04
N TYR A 5 -15.87 -4.76 3.21
CA TYR A 5 -15.17 -4.22 4.36
C TYR A 5 -15.06 -2.69 4.18
N ASN A 6 -15.36 -1.93 5.22
CA ASN A 6 -15.43 -0.47 5.15
C ASN A 6 -14.35 0.25 5.98
N SER A 7 -13.61 -0.48 6.80
CA SER A 7 -12.67 0.10 7.75
C SER A 7 -11.50 -0.83 8.01
N ILE A 8 -10.38 -0.26 8.45
CA ILE A 8 -9.23 -1.05 8.92
C ILE A 8 -9.56 -1.84 10.19
N THR A 9 -10.67 -1.51 10.86
CA THR A 9 -11.12 -2.25 12.05
C THR A 9 -11.87 -3.54 11.72
N ASP A 10 -12.30 -3.74 10.49
CA ASP A 10 -12.99 -4.96 10.04
C ASP A 10 -12.25 -5.69 8.91
N LEU A 11 -11.41 -5.01 8.14
CA LEU A 11 -10.66 -5.61 7.04
C LEU A 11 -9.51 -6.47 7.56
N PRO A 12 -9.45 -7.78 7.22
CA PRO A 12 -8.31 -8.61 7.58
C PRO A 12 -7.03 -8.12 6.91
N VAL A 13 -5.90 -8.21 7.62
CA VAL A 13 -4.60 -7.76 7.10
C VAL A 13 -4.19 -8.55 5.85
N TRP A 14 -4.56 -9.82 5.75
CA TRP A 14 -4.29 -10.63 4.57
C TRP A 14 -4.95 -10.03 3.32
N ASN A 15 -6.21 -9.61 3.44
CA ASN A 15 -6.95 -8.98 2.34
C ASN A 15 -6.33 -7.63 1.96
N PHE A 16 -5.96 -6.82 2.95
CA PHE A 16 -5.28 -5.54 2.75
C PHE A 16 -3.98 -5.73 1.97
N ASP A 17 -3.15 -6.69 2.37
CA ASP A 17 -1.90 -7.02 1.70
C ASP A 17 -2.11 -7.48 0.25
N LYS A 18 -3.12 -8.33 0.02
CA LYS A 18 -3.46 -8.81 -1.33
C LYS A 18 -3.87 -7.68 -2.27
N ILE A 19 -4.65 -6.71 -1.78
CA ILE A 19 -5.04 -5.55 -2.59
C ILE A 19 -3.79 -4.71 -2.95
N ASN A 20 -2.89 -4.49 -2.00
CA ASN A 20 -1.65 -3.75 -2.24
C ASN A 20 -0.72 -4.46 -3.24
N GLN A 21 -0.68 -5.79 -3.22
CA GLN A 21 0.17 -6.56 -4.12
C GLN A 21 -0.41 -6.71 -5.52
N THR A 22 -1.72 -6.92 -5.64
CA THR A 22 -2.36 -7.30 -6.90
C THR A 22 -3.19 -6.20 -7.53
N GLY A 23 -3.62 -5.20 -6.75
CA GLY A 23 -4.58 -4.19 -7.21
C GLY A 23 -5.99 -4.73 -7.40
N ASP A 24 -6.28 -5.94 -6.94
CA ASP A 24 -7.58 -6.59 -7.08
C ASP A 24 -8.49 -6.20 -5.92
N PHE A 25 -9.44 -5.29 -6.16
CA PHE A 25 -10.39 -4.82 -5.16
C PHE A 25 -11.48 -5.86 -4.80
N GLY A 26 -11.49 -7.01 -5.45
CA GLY A 26 -12.34 -8.14 -5.04
C GLY A 26 -12.08 -8.58 -3.60
N TYR A 27 -10.89 -8.37 -3.09
CA TYR A 27 -10.52 -8.65 -1.69
C TYR A 27 -11.15 -7.69 -0.68
N LEU A 28 -11.81 -6.62 -1.12
CA LEU A 28 -12.65 -5.78 -0.26
C LEU A 28 -13.99 -6.43 0.03
N CYS A 29 -14.42 -7.41 -0.77
CA CYS A 29 -15.64 -8.16 -0.53
C CYS A 29 -15.43 -9.15 0.62
N LYS A 30 -16.38 -9.26 1.53
CA LYS A 30 -16.33 -10.21 2.66
C LYS A 30 -16.21 -11.64 2.17
N GLU A 31 -16.84 -11.95 1.03
CA GLU A 31 -16.58 -13.15 0.26
C GLU A 31 -15.89 -12.70 -1.03
N TYR A 32 -14.66 -13.17 -1.27
CA TYR A 32 -13.89 -12.77 -2.45
C TYR A 32 -14.72 -12.96 -3.71
N LYS A 33 -14.81 -11.90 -4.49
CA LYS A 33 -15.48 -11.91 -5.79
C LYS A 33 -14.66 -11.07 -6.76
N LYS A 34 -14.31 -11.65 -7.89
CA LYS A 34 -13.65 -10.88 -8.95
C LYS A 34 -14.64 -9.86 -9.49
N CYS A 35 -14.35 -8.60 -9.25
CA CYS A 35 -15.21 -7.46 -9.60
C CYS A 35 -14.52 -6.55 -10.59
N LYS A 36 -15.33 -5.95 -11.48
CA LYS A 36 -14.86 -4.79 -12.25
C LYS A 36 -14.67 -3.61 -11.32
N LEU A 37 -13.67 -2.78 -11.61
CA LEU A 37 -13.42 -1.58 -10.84
C LEU A 37 -14.63 -0.62 -10.93
N THR A 38 -15.24 -0.33 -9.79
CA THR A 38 -16.37 0.59 -9.68
C THR A 38 -15.97 1.80 -8.85
N LYS A 39 -16.71 2.89 -9.01
CA LYS A 39 -16.51 4.10 -8.22
C LYS A 39 -16.66 3.80 -6.71
N GLU A 40 -17.62 2.96 -6.33
CA GLU A 40 -17.85 2.55 -4.94
C GLU A 40 -16.63 1.81 -4.36
N LEU A 41 -16.02 0.90 -5.11
CA LEU A 41 -14.82 0.18 -4.67
C LEU A 41 -13.63 1.13 -4.50
N ILE A 42 -13.45 2.07 -5.41
CA ILE A 42 -12.39 3.08 -5.33
C ILE A 42 -12.58 3.95 -4.08
N GLU A 43 -13.78 4.45 -3.86
CA GLU A 43 -14.09 5.29 -2.69
C GLU A 43 -13.90 4.53 -1.39
N THR A 44 -14.33 3.27 -1.33
CA THR A 44 -14.14 2.41 -0.16
C THR A 44 -12.65 2.21 0.15
N TRP A 45 -11.86 1.91 -0.87
CA TRP A 45 -10.42 1.74 -0.73
C TRP A 45 -9.73 3.04 -0.28
N ASP A 46 -10.10 4.18 -0.87
CA ASP A 46 -9.56 5.48 -0.50
C ASP A 46 -9.86 5.82 0.97
N ASN A 47 -11.07 5.51 1.44
CA ASN A 47 -11.45 5.71 2.84
C ASN A 47 -10.63 4.81 3.77
N ILE A 48 -10.40 3.56 3.40
CA ILE A 48 -9.57 2.63 4.17
C ILE A 48 -8.12 3.13 4.23
N MET A 49 -7.56 3.54 3.11
CA MET A 49 -6.19 4.06 3.06
C MET A 49 -6.03 5.35 3.87
N ASN A 50 -6.99 6.26 3.79
CA ASN A 50 -6.97 7.49 4.59
C ASN A 50 -7.02 7.18 6.08
N GLU A 51 -7.87 6.25 6.49
CA GLU A 51 -7.97 5.80 7.88
C GLU A 51 -6.65 5.16 8.35
N PHE A 52 -6.04 4.33 7.52
CA PHE A 52 -4.73 3.73 7.80
C PHE A 52 -3.65 4.80 8.01
N ILE A 53 -3.58 5.77 7.11
CA ILE A 53 -2.61 6.87 7.18
C ILE A 53 -2.82 7.72 8.44
N LEU A 54 -4.08 8.02 8.79
CA LEU A 54 -4.40 8.80 9.99
C LEU A 54 -3.96 8.08 11.28
N ASN A 55 -4.05 6.75 11.33
CA ASN A 55 -3.70 5.98 12.52
C ASN A 55 -2.23 5.59 12.60
N PHE A 56 -1.59 5.33 11.47
CA PHE A 56 -0.22 4.77 11.43
C PHE A 56 0.79 5.66 10.72
N GLY A 57 0.31 6.67 10.00
CA GLY A 57 1.16 7.61 9.26
C GLY A 57 1.73 7.02 7.98
N ILE A 58 2.57 7.82 7.34
CA ILE A 58 3.32 7.43 6.14
C ILE A 58 4.79 7.36 6.54
N SER A 59 5.49 6.29 6.18
CA SER A 59 6.91 6.16 6.45
C SER A 59 7.72 7.20 5.66
N ASP A 60 8.88 7.60 6.17
CA ASP A 60 9.77 8.53 5.49
C ASP A 60 10.25 7.98 4.13
N LYS A 61 10.48 6.67 4.06
CA LYS A 61 10.83 5.99 2.81
C LYS A 61 9.72 6.09 1.78
N PHE A 62 8.46 5.95 2.18
CA PHE A 62 7.33 6.09 1.27
C PHE A 62 7.17 7.54 0.78
N LYS A 63 7.39 8.52 1.66
CA LYS A 63 7.40 9.94 1.28
C LYS A 63 8.48 10.23 0.24
N GLU A 64 9.68 9.67 0.43
CA GLU A 64 10.80 9.79 -0.51
C GLU A 64 10.42 9.17 -1.88
N TYR A 65 9.83 7.98 -1.86
CA TYR A 65 9.33 7.31 -3.06
C TYR A 65 8.34 8.19 -3.83
N LEU A 66 7.33 8.74 -3.14
CA LEU A 66 6.33 9.63 -3.75
C LEU A 66 6.97 10.90 -4.33
N SER A 67 7.90 11.51 -3.60
CA SER A 67 8.63 12.70 -4.07
C SER A 67 9.38 12.42 -5.36
N LEU A 68 10.09 11.29 -5.45
CA LEU A 68 10.81 10.89 -6.66
C LEU A 68 9.86 10.61 -7.82
N LYS A 69 8.71 9.99 -7.58
CA LYS A 69 7.70 9.76 -8.63
C LYS A 69 7.13 11.07 -9.17
N VAL A 70 6.84 12.04 -8.30
CA VAL A 70 6.37 13.38 -8.73
C VAL A 70 7.43 14.08 -9.54
N GLN A 71 8.69 14.06 -9.12
CA GLN A 71 9.80 14.64 -9.86
C GLN A 71 9.95 14.01 -11.26
N ALA A 72 9.85 12.67 -11.33
CA ALA A 72 9.91 11.96 -12.61
C ALA A 72 8.77 12.38 -13.54
N LEU A 73 7.53 12.48 -13.03
CA LEU A 73 6.37 12.92 -13.83
C LEU A 73 6.53 14.33 -14.35
N GLU A 74 7.02 15.26 -13.54
CA GLU A 74 7.28 16.64 -13.96
C GLU A 74 8.35 16.70 -15.07
N LEU A 75 9.43 15.94 -14.91
CA LEU A 75 10.51 15.86 -15.90
C LEU A 75 10.03 15.24 -17.21
N PHE A 76 9.20 14.18 -17.16
CA PHE A 76 8.60 13.61 -18.37
C PHE A 76 7.69 14.62 -19.06
N LYS A 77 6.88 15.36 -18.31
CA LYS A 77 6.03 16.41 -18.87
C LYS A 77 6.86 17.45 -19.60
N GLU A 78 7.93 17.96 -19.00
CA GLU A 78 8.84 18.94 -19.61
C GLU A 78 9.51 18.39 -20.87
N ALA A 79 9.90 17.10 -20.84
CA ALA A 79 10.53 16.44 -21.98
C ALA A 79 9.58 16.27 -23.16
N TYR A 80 8.34 15.83 -22.92
CA TYR A 80 7.40 15.45 -23.98
C TYR A 80 6.45 16.57 -24.38
N VAL A 81 6.06 17.45 -23.46
CA VAL A 81 5.13 18.55 -23.72
C VAL A 81 5.86 19.82 -24.09
N ASP A 82 6.91 20.16 -23.33
CA ASP A 82 7.65 21.43 -23.50
C ASP A 82 8.85 21.30 -24.45
N GLY A 83 9.11 20.12 -24.99
CA GLY A 83 10.18 19.88 -25.98
C GLY A 83 11.58 19.79 -25.39
N GLU A 84 11.77 19.76 -24.07
CA GLU A 84 13.06 19.66 -23.40
C GLU A 84 13.53 18.20 -23.31
N THR A 85 13.84 17.61 -24.46
CA THR A 85 14.08 16.16 -24.60
C THR A 85 15.20 15.60 -23.72
N TYR A 86 16.20 16.43 -23.37
CA TYR A 86 17.30 16.02 -22.48
C TYR A 86 16.79 15.64 -21.06
N LYS A 87 15.65 16.19 -20.63
CA LYS A 87 15.04 15.87 -19.31
C LYS A 87 14.50 14.46 -19.25
N ARG A 88 14.32 13.80 -20.39
CA ARG A 88 13.89 12.40 -20.43
C ARG A 88 14.83 11.46 -19.68
N VAL A 89 16.15 11.69 -19.80
CA VAL A 89 17.16 10.89 -19.09
C VAL A 89 17.06 11.13 -17.58
N LEU A 90 16.92 12.39 -17.17
CA LEU A 90 16.75 12.75 -15.75
C LEU A 90 15.49 12.13 -15.16
N ALA A 91 14.38 12.15 -15.92
CA ALA A 91 13.13 11.53 -15.51
C ALA A 91 13.29 10.02 -15.25
N LYS A 92 14.00 9.32 -16.14
CA LYS A 92 14.29 7.89 -15.99
C LYS A 92 15.15 7.60 -14.78
N VAL A 93 16.11 8.47 -14.47
CA VAL A 93 16.95 8.33 -13.27
C VAL A 93 16.10 8.45 -12.01
N ARG A 94 15.22 9.45 -11.91
CA ARG A 94 14.34 9.64 -10.76
C ARG A 94 13.38 8.47 -10.59
N ASP A 95 12.82 7.99 -11.69
CA ASP A 95 11.92 6.83 -11.68
C ASP A 95 12.64 5.57 -11.20
N SER A 96 13.87 5.34 -11.66
CA SER A 96 14.70 4.20 -11.22
C SER A 96 15.04 4.28 -9.73
N GLU A 97 15.35 5.46 -9.21
CA GLU A 97 15.58 5.68 -7.78
C GLU A 97 14.32 5.33 -6.95
N ALA A 98 13.15 5.76 -7.42
CA ALA A 98 11.88 5.44 -6.78
C ALA A 98 11.61 3.92 -6.77
N GLU A 99 11.82 3.26 -7.90
CA GLU A 99 11.63 1.81 -8.01
C GLU A 99 12.58 1.02 -7.08
N ALA A 100 13.81 1.50 -6.89
CA ALA A 100 14.77 0.90 -5.96
C ALA A 100 14.25 0.96 -4.52
N ILE A 101 13.68 2.10 -4.11
CA ILE A 101 13.07 2.26 -2.78
C ILE A 101 11.89 1.31 -2.61
N PHE A 102 11.03 1.22 -3.62
CA PHE A 102 9.88 0.33 -3.62
C PHE A 102 10.30 -1.15 -3.48
N LYS A 103 11.29 -1.58 -4.25
CA LYS A 103 11.80 -2.96 -4.19
C LYS A 103 12.38 -3.29 -2.81
N GLU A 104 13.09 -2.36 -2.21
CA GLU A 104 13.64 -2.54 -0.87
C GLU A 104 12.52 -2.68 0.17
N GLY A 105 11.48 -1.84 0.07
CA GLY A 105 10.33 -1.90 0.97
C GLY A 105 9.52 -3.18 0.85
N THR A 106 9.48 -3.82 -0.31
CA THR A 106 8.72 -5.06 -0.54
C THR A 106 9.45 -6.34 -0.11
N LYS A 107 10.70 -6.26 0.35
CA LYS A 107 11.45 -7.42 0.84
C LYS A 107 10.85 -8.02 2.11
N GLN A 108 10.19 -7.21 2.93
CA GLN A 108 9.46 -7.68 4.11
C GLN A 108 7.98 -7.86 3.74
N ASN A 109 7.48 -9.09 3.91
CA ASN A 109 6.07 -9.39 3.71
C ASN A 109 5.36 -9.60 5.06
N ILE A 110 4.04 -9.70 5.03
CA ILE A 110 3.23 -9.85 6.25
C ILE A 110 3.54 -11.16 7.00
N TYR A 111 4.01 -12.20 6.32
CA TYR A 111 4.38 -13.47 6.94
C TYR A 111 5.64 -13.31 7.80
N ASP A 112 6.62 -12.58 7.32
CA ASP A 112 7.84 -12.27 8.07
C ASP A 112 7.52 -11.40 9.30
N ILE A 113 6.66 -10.41 9.14
CA ILE A 113 6.20 -9.55 10.23
C ILE A 113 5.41 -10.36 11.27
N SER A 114 4.54 -11.26 10.81
CA SER A 114 3.76 -12.16 11.67
C SER A 114 4.69 -13.05 12.51
N ALA A 115 5.72 -13.63 11.89
CA ALA A 115 6.72 -14.44 12.60
C ALA A 115 7.46 -13.60 13.65
N TYR A 116 7.83 -12.38 13.32
CA TYR A 116 8.48 -11.45 14.24
C TYR A 116 7.58 -11.12 15.44
N LEU A 117 6.29 -10.84 15.21
CA LEU A 117 5.32 -10.59 16.27
C LEU A 117 5.15 -11.81 17.17
N THR A 118 5.05 -13.00 16.60
CA THR A 118 4.94 -14.24 17.35
C THR A 118 6.16 -14.43 18.27
N LYS A 119 7.36 -14.18 17.74
CA LYS A 119 8.62 -14.27 18.50
C LYS A 119 8.66 -13.25 19.66
N ASN A 120 7.99 -12.11 19.52
CA ASN A 120 7.95 -11.06 20.53
C ASN A 120 6.77 -11.18 21.51
N GLY A 121 6.13 -12.33 21.58
CA GLY A 121 5.15 -12.65 22.62
C GLY A 121 3.69 -12.36 22.27
N PHE A 122 3.37 -12.04 21.01
CA PHE A 122 2.00 -11.79 20.57
C PHE A 122 1.21 -13.07 20.24
N GLY A 123 1.85 -14.24 20.38
CA GLY A 123 1.23 -15.52 20.08
C GLY A 123 1.11 -15.78 18.58
N ARG A 124 0.41 -16.87 18.25
CA ARG A 124 0.16 -17.22 16.85
C ARG A 124 -0.86 -16.26 16.24
N ILE A 125 -0.51 -15.69 15.07
CA ILE A 125 -1.33 -14.72 14.37
C ILE A 125 -1.96 -15.38 13.14
N ASP A 126 -3.30 -15.37 13.07
CA ASP A 126 -4.04 -15.75 11.87
C ASP A 126 -4.26 -14.51 11.00
N LEU A 127 -3.48 -14.39 9.93
CA LEU A 127 -3.49 -13.23 9.03
C LEU A 127 -4.84 -13.04 8.32
N LYS A 128 -5.65 -14.09 8.17
CA LYS A 128 -6.99 -14.00 7.58
C LYS A 128 -8.06 -13.57 8.57
N ALA A 129 -7.76 -13.65 9.86
CA ALA A 129 -8.68 -13.27 10.92
C ALA A 129 -8.33 -11.94 11.59
N ILE A 130 -7.05 -11.64 11.75
CA ILE A 130 -6.60 -10.40 12.38
C ILE A 130 -6.86 -9.20 11.46
N THR A 131 -7.40 -8.11 12.03
CA THR A 131 -7.67 -6.90 11.25
C THR A 131 -6.41 -6.07 11.04
N VAL A 132 -6.45 -5.17 10.04
CA VAL A 132 -5.37 -4.21 9.78
C VAL A 132 -5.05 -3.40 11.03
N MET A 133 -6.09 -2.91 11.73
CA MET A 133 -5.92 -2.10 12.94
C MET A 133 -5.19 -2.88 14.03
N GLU A 134 -5.59 -4.12 14.31
CA GLU A 134 -4.94 -4.95 15.32
C GLU A 134 -3.48 -5.26 14.96
N PHE A 135 -3.24 -5.68 13.73
CA PHE A 135 -1.91 -6.08 13.26
C PHE A 135 -0.89 -4.94 13.37
N TYR A 136 -1.23 -3.77 12.85
CA TYR A 136 -0.33 -2.61 12.89
C TYR A 136 -0.25 -1.98 14.28
N SER A 137 -1.30 -2.13 15.11
CA SER A 137 -1.24 -1.72 16.51
C SER A 137 -0.24 -2.56 17.30
N TYR A 138 -0.17 -3.86 17.04
CA TYR A 138 0.84 -4.73 17.65
C TYR A 138 2.26 -4.30 17.24
N LEU A 139 2.47 -3.97 15.97
CA LEU A 139 3.76 -3.47 15.51
C LEU A 139 4.19 -2.17 16.22
N LYS A 140 3.25 -1.29 16.51
CA LYS A 140 3.51 -0.05 17.24
C LYS A 140 4.00 -0.27 18.68
N GLN A 141 3.69 -1.42 19.27
CA GLN A 141 4.04 -1.73 20.66
C GLN A 141 5.45 -2.29 20.82
N ILE A 142 6.14 -2.58 19.73
CA ILE A 142 7.48 -3.16 19.76
C ILE A 142 8.56 -2.08 19.78
#